data_02755a838b7ba97d07277e19ea8b5e9a
#
_entry.id   02755a838b7ba97d07277e19ea8b5e9a
#
_cell.length_a   1.000
_cell.length_b   1.000
_cell.length_c   1.000
_cell.angle_alpha   90.00
_cell.angle_beta   90.00
_cell.angle_gamma   90.00
#
_symmetry.space_group_name_H-M   'P 1'
#
loop_
_entity.id
_entity.type
_entity.pdbx_description
1 polymer ?
#
loop_
_entity_poly.entity_id
_entity_poly.type
_entity_poly.pdbx_seq_one_letter_code
_entity_poly.pdbx_strand_id
1 'polypeptide(L)'
;MSQSQEQKVVQYLNEAHATEQALVRVLQSQIAMTPRGSYRNALETHLRETRGHAERVARRLEALGQGSNPLMAVLGAVETTLGQVLALGKTPLDLLRGSGGEEKVLKNAKDACATEALEIATYTALERLARQAGDDETAKLAASIRADEEKMLQRVLRELPKLTDAVVRADIDGSGSYDVTTTGAAEATKRTTRKATAATKRTARQARKVPGVARAEGQVKGAAASESDLPIARYDKLTAEEIAERLNELSQIDLAKVDAYERRGQNRSTILGRIGTLRTSEPWPGYDELTAAEVQAVLAEGDDDRATQVRAYERDHKNRAGVLRAAERELSNA
;
A
#
# COMPACT_ATOMS: atom_id res chain seq x y z
N MET A 1 -8.19 45.17 14.44
CA MET A 1 -7.16 44.51 15.26
C MET A 1 -5.95 45.43 15.37
N SER A 2 -5.39 45.65 16.56
CA SER A 2 -4.10 46.35 16.68
C SER A 2 -2.96 45.44 16.25
N GLN A 3 -1.81 45.99 15.88
CA GLN A 3 -0.63 45.21 15.48
C GLN A 3 -0.18 44.22 16.58
N SER A 4 -0.24 44.60 17.84
CA SER A 4 0.10 43.72 18.97
C SER A 4 -0.90 42.59 19.18
N GLN A 5 -2.20 42.84 18.91
CA GLN A 5 -3.23 41.80 18.95
C GLN A 5 -3.03 40.79 17.83
N GLU A 6 -2.72 41.25 16.62
CA GLU A 6 -2.44 40.40 15.47
C GLU A 6 -1.23 39.52 15.72
N GLN A 7 -0.12 40.08 16.17
CA GLN A 7 1.09 39.35 16.54
C GLN A 7 0.77 38.22 17.55
N LYS A 8 -0.09 38.51 18.53
CA LYS A 8 -0.45 37.51 19.55
C LYS A 8 -1.32 36.39 18.98
N VAL A 9 -2.27 36.70 18.10
CA VAL A 9 -3.07 35.70 17.39
C VAL A 9 -2.16 34.82 16.52
N VAL A 10 -1.25 35.42 15.77
CA VAL A 10 -0.26 34.73 14.93
C VAL A 10 0.63 33.80 15.76
N GLN A 11 1.10 34.27 16.94
CA GLN A 11 1.89 33.42 17.84
C GLN A 11 1.14 32.13 18.21
N TYR A 12 -0.12 32.24 18.68
CA TYR A 12 -0.90 31.08 19.09
C TYR A 12 -1.31 30.18 17.91
N LEU A 13 -1.55 30.74 16.73
CA LEU A 13 -1.75 29.95 15.50
C LEU A 13 -0.50 29.15 15.13
N ASN A 14 0.69 29.72 15.25
CA ASN A 14 1.95 29.00 14.99
C ASN A 14 2.16 27.88 16.01
N GLU A 15 1.88 28.11 17.30
CA GLU A 15 1.93 27.08 18.33
C GLU A 15 0.95 25.94 18.02
N ALA A 16 -0.30 26.24 17.69
CA ALA A 16 -1.30 25.26 17.28
C ALA A 16 -0.85 24.47 16.03
N HIS A 17 -0.34 25.14 15.00
CA HIS A 17 0.14 24.48 13.80
C HIS A 17 1.31 23.50 14.08
N ALA A 18 2.26 23.89 14.92
CA ALA A 18 3.37 23.03 15.32
C ALA A 18 2.88 21.79 16.10
N THR A 19 1.89 21.97 16.96
CA THR A 19 1.25 20.89 17.73
C THR A 19 0.57 19.89 16.80
N GLU A 20 -0.27 20.35 15.87
CA GLU A 20 -0.93 19.49 14.87
C GLU A 20 0.09 18.65 14.07
N GLN A 21 1.17 19.29 13.61
CA GLN A 21 2.22 18.56 12.88
C GLN A 21 2.95 17.52 13.74
N ALA A 22 3.15 17.80 15.03
CA ALA A 22 3.73 16.83 15.95
C ALA A 22 2.76 15.67 16.20
N LEU A 23 1.47 15.96 16.38
CA LEU A 23 0.43 14.99 16.60
C LEU A 23 0.26 14.04 15.41
N VAL A 24 0.35 14.53 14.17
CA VAL A 24 0.38 13.67 12.96
C VAL A 24 1.42 12.54 13.11
N ARG A 25 2.62 12.85 13.60
CA ARG A 25 3.69 11.85 13.79
C ARG A 25 3.38 10.88 14.94
N VAL A 26 2.81 11.38 16.02
CA VAL A 26 2.40 10.55 17.17
C VAL A 26 1.31 9.58 16.74
N LEU A 27 0.28 10.05 16.06
CA LEU A 27 -0.82 9.20 15.55
C LEU A 27 -0.33 8.14 14.57
N GLN A 28 0.59 8.48 13.68
CA GLN A 28 1.22 7.48 12.78
C GLN A 28 1.93 6.39 13.57
N SER A 29 2.66 6.74 14.63
CA SER A 29 3.34 5.78 15.50
C SER A 29 2.34 4.90 16.26
N GLN A 30 1.29 5.49 16.83
CA GLN A 30 0.24 4.74 17.54
C GLN A 30 -0.51 3.78 16.62
N ILE A 31 -0.89 4.22 15.40
CA ILE A 31 -1.50 3.36 14.38
C ILE A 31 -0.58 2.20 14.02
N ALA A 32 0.72 2.46 13.85
CA ALA A 32 1.70 1.44 13.51
C ALA A 32 1.75 0.30 14.54
N MET A 33 1.54 0.60 15.82
CA MET A 33 1.59 -0.36 16.92
C MET A 33 0.22 -0.96 17.27
N THR A 34 -0.88 -0.37 16.80
CA THR A 34 -2.25 -0.80 17.17
C THR A 34 -2.76 -1.87 16.21
N PRO A 35 -3.22 -3.05 16.70
CA PRO A 35 -3.90 -4.05 15.89
C PRO A 35 -5.19 -3.52 15.27
N ARG A 36 -5.66 -4.19 14.23
CA ARG A 36 -6.95 -3.86 13.59
C ARG A 36 -8.10 -3.89 14.60
N GLY A 37 -8.94 -2.86 14.57
CA GLY A 37 -10.10 -2.75 15.47
C GLY A 37 -10.67 -1.34 15.53
N SER A 38 -11.71 -1.17 16.37
CA SER A 38 -12.41 0.13 16.52
C SER A 38 -11.51 1.26 16.97
N TYR A 39 -10.62 1.01 17.92
CA TYR A 39 -9.68 2.02 18.39
C TYR A 39 -8.71 2.46 17.29
N ARG A 40 -8.12 1.52 16.53
CA ARG A 40 -7.27 1.88 15.39
C ARG A 40 -8.02 2.67 14.33
N ASN A 41 -9.26 2.31 14.01
CA ASN A 41 -10.09 3.07 13.07
C ASN A 41 -10.34 4.51 13.57
N ALA A 42 -10.50 4.69 14.88
CA ALA A 42 -10.61 6.02 15.48
C ALA A 42 -9.31 6.83 15.27
N LEU A 43 -8.14 6.24 15.54
CA LEU A 43 -6.83 6.88 15.31
C LEU A 43 -6.61 7.24 13.83
N GLU A 44 -6.98 6.35 12.90
CA GLU A 44 -6.85 6.61 11.46
C GLU A 44 -7.78 7.73 10.98
N THR A 45 -8.95 7.85 11.58
CA THR A 45 -9.88 8.96 11.31
C THR A 45 -9.32 10.25 11.85
N HIS A 46 -8.88 10.26 13.09
CA HIS A 46 -8.26 11.42 13.72
C HIS A 46 -7.00 11.89 12.99
N LEU A 47 -6.16 10.98 12.52
CA LEU A 47 -4.99 11.35 11.69
C LEU A 47 -5.38 12.15 10.44
N ARG A 48 -6.53 11.85 9.82
CA ARG A 48 -7.04 12.64 8.68
C ARG A 48 -7.56 14.01 9.12
N GLU A 49 -8.27 14.05 10.25
CA GLU A 49 -8.79 15.27 10.87
C GLU A 49 -7.63 16.21 11.25
N THR A 50 -6.61 15.74 11.97
CA THR A 50 -5.40 16.48 12.39
C THR A 50 -4.63 17.06 11.18
N ARG A 51 -4.48 16.30 10.11
CA ARG A 51 -3.87 16.83 8.86
C ARG A 51 -4.69 17.98 8.27
N GLY A 52 -6.01 17.84 8.27
CA GLY A 52 -6.92 18.90 7.84
C GLY A 52 -6.86 20.13 8.74
N HIS A 53 -6.69 19.94 10.06
CA HIS A 53 -6.49 21.04 11.03
C HIS A 53 -5.20 21.80 10.73
N ALA A 54 -4.08 21.09 10.60
CA ALA A 54 -2.78 21.70 10.25
C ALA A 54 -2.87 22.52 8.96
N GLU A 55 -3.53 22.00 7.90
CA GLU A 55 -3.71 22.73 6.65
C GLU A 55 -4.61 23.96 6.80
N ARG A 56 -5.68 23.87 7.61
CA ARG A 56 -6.59 25.00 7.87
C ARG A 56 -5.90 26.11 8.66
N VAL A 57 -5.11 25.74 9.67
CA VAL A 57 -4.31 26.69 10.47
C VAL A 57 -3.23 27.33 9.60
N ALA A 58 -2.52 26.58 8.75
CA ALA A 58 -1.53 27.13 7.82
C ALA A 58 -2.15 28.15 6.87
N ARG A 59 -3.31 27.83 6.25
CA ARG A 59 -4.03 28.81 5.39
C ARG A 59 -4.44 30.08 6.13
N ARG A 60 -4.80 29.97 7.42
CA ARG A 60 -5.14 31.15 8.22
C ARG A 60 -3.91 32.01 8.48
N LEU A 61 -2.75 31.42 8.77
CA LEU A 61 -1.48 32.13 8.91
C LEU A 61 -1.10 32.86 7.61
N GLU A 62 -1.24 32.20 6.46
CA GLU A 62 -1.02 32.82 5.14
C GLU A 62 -1.93 34.03 4.91
N ALA A 63 -3.22 33.94 5.26
CA ALA A 63 -4.20 35.02 5.14
C ALA A 63 -3.87 36.21 6.05
N LEU A 64 -3.14 35.99 7.14
CA LEU A 64 -2.61 37.05 8.02
C LEU A 64 -1.23 37.58 7.57
N GLY A 65 -0.81 37.28 6.33
CA GLY A 65 0.47 37.75 5.79
C GLY A 65 1.69 37.05 6.36
N GLN A 66 1.51 35.99 7.13
CA GLN A 66 2.59 35.21 7.74
C GLN A 66 2.78 33.96 6.89
N GLY A 67 3.69 33.99 5.93
CA GLY A 67 4.14 32.78 5.23
C GLY A 67 4.66 31.80 6.30
N SER A 68 4.34 30.52 6.16
CA SER A 68 4.81 29.46 7.07
C SER A 68 6.33 29.51 7.19
N ASN A 69 6.86 30.09 8.28
CA ASN A 69 8.28 30.08 8.57
C ASN A 69 8.59 28.88 9.47
N PRO A 70 9.04 27.73 8.91
CA PRO A 70 9.25 26.50 9.67
C PRO A 70 10.31 26.66 10.77
N LEU A 71 11.17 27.67 10.66
CA LEU A 71 12.23 27.92 11.65
C LEU A 71 11.68 28.49 12.95
N MET A 72 10.65 29.35 12.89
CA MET A 72 10.02 29.90 14.09
C MET A 72 9.11 28.88 14.79
N ALA A 73 8.49 27.98 14.06
CA ALA A 73 7.69 26.88 14.62
C ALA A 73 8.56 25.89 15.44
N VAL A 74 9.80 25.65 15.02
CA VAL A 74 10.74 24.75 15.74
C VAL A 74 11.26 25.40 17.03
N LEU A 75 11.54 26.71 17.02
CA LEU A 75 12.06 27.41 18.20
C LEU A 75 10.98 27.60 19.28
N GLY A 76 9.72 27.85 18.92
CA GLY A 76 8.60 27.96 19.86
C GLY A 76 8.18 26.63 20.49
N ALA A 77 8.26 25.53 19.75
CA ALA A 77 7.84 24.20 20.21
C ALA A 77 8.79 23.55 21.22
N VAL A 78 10.04 24.04 21.32
CA VAL A 78 11.04 23.52 22.28
C VAL A 78 10.80 24.05 23.69
N GLU A 79 10.19 25.22 23.83
CA GLU A 79 9.95 25.84 25.15
C GLU A 79 8.57 25.52 25.75
N THR A 80 7.68 24.90 25.03
CA THR A 80 6.33 24.59 25.53
C THR A 80 6.28 23.25 26.26
N THR A 81 5.50 23.19 27.34
CA THR A 81 5.17 21.96 28.10
C THR A 81 4.66 20.85 27.16
N LEU A 82 4.04 21.22 26.05
CA LEU A 82 3.57 20.33 25.01
C LEU A 82 4.71 19.68 24.23
N GLY A 83 5.75 20.44 23.87
CA GLY A 83 6.97 19.90 23.26
C GLY A 83 7.65 18.88 24.17
N GLN A 84 7.61 19.08 25.50
CA GLN A 84 8.13 18.13 26.48
C GLN A 84 7.24 16.89 26.60
N VAL A 85 5.92 17.01 26.62
CA VAL A 85 4.98 15.87 26.67
C VAL A 85 5.06 15.04 25.37
N LEU A 86 5.14 15.69 24.21
CA LEU A 86 5.32 15.01 22.92
C LEU A 86 6.73 14.42 22.74
N ALA A 87 7.76 15.06 23.31
CA ALA A 87 9.13 14.54 23.34
C ALA A 87 9.28 13.36 24.30
N LEU A 88 8.59 13.36 25.44
CA LEU A 88 8.54 12.25 26.38
C LEU A 88 7.82 11.03 25.80
N GLY A 89 6.84 11.22 24.92
CA GLY A 89 6.18 10.13 24.17
C GLY A 89 7.09 9.45 23.12
N LYS A 90 8.29 9.96 22.86
CA LYS A 90 9.27 9.44 21.89
C LYS A 90 10.54 8.86 22.51
N THR A 91 10.63 8.79 23.83
CA THR A 91 11.83 8.23 24.48
C THR A 91 11.78 6.70 24.45
N PRO A 92 12.96 6.03 24.54
CA PRO A 92 13.05 4.58 24.75
C PRO A 92 12.26 4.06 25.95
N LEU A 93 11.72 4.95 26.80
CA LEU A 93 10.79 4.60 27.89
C LEU A 93 9.51 3.93 27.39
N ASP A 94 9.05 4.18 26.15
CA ASP A 94 7.90 3.47 25.59
C ASP A 94 8.17 1.97 25.37
N LEU A 95 9.45 1.59 25.24
CA LEU A 95 9.88 0.19 25.21
C LEU A 95 9.80 -0.46 26.59
N LEU A 96 9.78 0.33 27.68
CA LEU A 96 9.71 -0.12 29.07
C LEU A 96 8.27 -0.05 29.63
N ARG A 97 7.31 0.49 28.91
CA ARG A 97 5.92 0.66 29.33
C ARG A 97 5.10 -0.64 29.16
N GLY A 98 5.34 -1.63 30.00
CA GLY A 98 4.55 -2.86 30.07
C GLY A 98 5.07 -3.98 29.21
N SER A 99 4.77 -5.23 29.64
CA SER A 99 5.24 -6.45 29.02
C SER A 99 4.33 -6.93 27.87
N GLY A 100 3.07 -6.49 27.79
CA GLY A 100 2.06 -6.93 26.82
C GLY A 100 1.75 -5.92 25.73
N GLY A 101 1.27 -6.42 24.58
CA GLY A 101 0.80 -5.59 23.47
C GLY A 101 -0.47 -4.82 23.84
N GLU A 102 -1.40 -5.46 24.57
CA GLU A 102 -2.64 -4.89 25.06
C GLU A 102 -2.39 -3.72 26.01
N GLU A 103 -1.45 -3.88 26.93
CA GLU A 103 -1.11 -2.83 27.87
C GLU A 103 -0.52 -1.59 27.17
N LYS A 104 0.32 -1.79 26.16
CA LYS A 104 0.85 -0.67 25.34
C LYS A 104 -0.28 0.08 24.63
N VAL A 105 -1.24 -0.62 24.04
CA VAL A 105 -2.40 -0.01 23.38
C VAL A 105 -3.25 0.78 24.38
N LEU A 106 -3.51 0.23 25.59
CA LEU A 106 -4.25 0.93 26.63
C LEU A 106 -3.52 2.19 27.10
N LYS A 107 -2.21 2.13 27.32
CA LYS A 107 -1.41 3.28 27.70
C LYS A 107 -1.42 4.36 26.63
N ASN A 108 -1.26 3.98 25.36
CA ASN A 108 -1.38 4.91 24.23
C ASN A 108 -2.77 5.57 24.17
N ALA A 109 -3.84 4.83 24.49
CA ALA A 109 -5.19 5.41 24.51
C ALA A 109 -5.37 6.42 25.66
N LYS A 110 -4.77 6.17 26.82
CA LYS A 110 -4.76 7.13 27.94
C LYS A 110 -3.95 8.40 27.58
N ASP A 111 -2.81 8.23 26.93
CA ASP A 111 -1.98 9.36 26.48
C ASP A 111 -2.73 10.16 25.40
N ALA A 112 -3.45 9.50 24.50
CA ALA A 112 -4.32 10.18 23.53
C ALA A 112 -5.40 11.03 24.24
N CYS A 113 -6.07 10.51 25.28
CA CYS A 113 -7.04 11.32 26.03
C CYS A 113 -6.41 12.60 26.63
N ALA A 114 -5.17 12.50 27.14
CA ALA A 114 -4.46 13.66 27.69
C ALA A 114 -4.09 14.67 26.58
N THR A 115 -3.70 14.17 25.40
CA THR A 115 -3.39 15.03 24.24
C THR A 115 -4.65 15.75 23.75
N GLU A 116 -5.77 15.05 23.56
CA GLU A 116 -7.04 15.68 23.14
C GLU A 116 -7.51 16.75 24.15
N ALA A 117 -7.40 16.47 25.45
CA ALA A 117 -7.75 17.47 26.48
C ALA A 117 -6.89 18.73 26.38
N LEU A 118 -5.62 18.59 26.05
CA LEU A 118 -4.71 19.70 25.84
C LEU A 118 -5.03 20.48 24.57
N GLU A 119 -5.37 19.79 23.47
CA GLU A 119 -5.79 20.44 22.23
C GLU A 119 -7.11 21.21 22.41
N ILE A 120 -8.10 20.63 23.11
CA ILE A 120 -9.32 21.33 23.48
C ILE A 120 -9.01 22.63 24.25
N ALA A 121 -8.10 22.57 25.21
CA ALA A 121 -7.68 23.75 25.98
C ALA A 121 -6.97 24.79 25.10
N THR A 122 -6.10 24.36 24.21
CA THR A 122 -5.34 25.20 23.25
C THR A 122 -6.32 25.96 22.34
N TYR A 123 -7.23 25.25 21.71
CA TYR A 123 -8.20 25.86 20.80
C TYR A 123 -9.28 26.68 21.54
N THR A 124 -9.59 26.35 22.80
CA THR A 124 -10.43 27.21 23.66
C THR A 124 -9.76 28.55 23.93
N ALA A 125 -8.48 28.53 24.27
CA ALA A 125 -7.69 29.75 24.49
C ALA A 125 -7.53 30.57 23.22
N LEU A 126 -7.22 29.93 22.09
CA LEU A 126 -7.10 30.60 20.79
C LEU A 126 -8.42 31.21 20.33
N GLU A 127 -9.54 30.52 20.49
CA GLU A 127 -10.89 31.06 20.18
C GLU A 127 -11.14 32.34 20.99
N ARG A 128 -10.89 32.29 22.29
CA ARG A 128 -11.11 33.44 23.17
C ARG A 128 -10.20 34.61 22.83
N LEU A 129 -8.93 34.33 22.59
CA LEU A 129 -7.95 35.35 22.19
C LEU A 129 -8.36 36.03 20.88
N ALA A 130 -8.70 35.26 19.87
CA ALA A 130 -9.11 35.76 18.56
C ALA A 130 -10.37 36.65 18.65
N ARG A 131 -11.37 36.23 19.44
CA ARG A 131 -12.59 37.07 19.70
C ARG A 131 -12.23 38.41 20.36
N GLN A 132 -11.33 38.42 21.35
CA GLN A 132 -10.89 39.65 22.02
C GLN A 132 -10.09 40.56 21.08
N ALA A 133 -9.36 39.97 20.12
CA ALA A 133 -8.62 40.70 19.10
C ALA A 133 -9.52 41.22 17.95
N GLY A 134 -10.80 40.78 17.86
CA GLY A 134 -11.70 41.11 16.76
C GLY A 134 -11.41 40.27 15.50
N ASP A 135 -10.78 39.10 15.64
CA ASP A 135 -10.49 38.15 14.56
C ASP A 135 -11.52 37.00 14.58
N ASP A 136 -12.70 37.29 14.02
CA ASP A 136 -13.81 36.33 13.99
C ASP A 136 -13.51 35.09 13.14
N GLU A 137 -12.64 35.21 12.12
CA GLU A 137 -12.29 34.06 11.27
C GLU A 137 -11.42 33.05 12.02
N THR A 138 -10.39 33.54 12.74
CA THR A 138 -9.58 32.68 13.61
C THR A 138 -10.42 32.10 14.75
N ALA A 139 -11.35 32.88 15.32
CA ALA A 139 -12.22 32.39 16.38
C ALA A 139 -13.12 31.24 15.89
N LYS A 140 -13.73 31.37 14.70
CA LYS A 140 -14.55 30.31 14.08
C LYS A 140 -13.71 29.06 13.74
N LEU A 141 -12.50 29.26 13.21
CA LEU A 141 -11.58 28.17 12.92
C LEU A 141 -11.24 27.38 14.20
N ALA A 142 -10.83 28.07 15.26
CA ALA A 142 -10.49 27.47 16.55
C ALA A 142 -11.69 26.71 17.15
N ALA A 143 -12.88 27.31 17.17
CA ALA A 143 -14.11 26.64 17.64
C ALA A 143 -14.45 25.38 16.87
N SER A 144 -14.25 25.39 15.54
CA SER A 144 -14.49 24.21 14.71
C SER A 144 -13.52 23.08 14.99
N ILE A 145 -12.21 23.39 15.13
CA ILE A 145 -11.19 22.37 15.44
C ILE A 145 -11.45 21.82 16.84
N ARG A 146 -11.65 22.68 17.85
CA ARG A 146 -11.99 22.23 19.20
C ARG A 146 -13.14 21.25 19.24
N ALA A 147 -14.19 21.48 18.47
CA ALA A 147 -15.34 20.58 18.41
C ALA A 147 -14.97 19.19 17.82
N ASP A 148 -13.99 19.12 16.94
CA ASP A 148 -13.50 17.86 16.40
C ASP A 148 -12.64 17.11 17.43
N GLU A 149 -11.80 17.80 18.21
CA GLU A 149 -11.03 17.22 19.32
C GLU A 149 -11.94 16.72 20.47
N GLU A 150 -12.99 17.46 20.81
CA GLU A 150 -14.01 17.01 21.78
C GLU A 150 -14.65 15.68 21.35
N LYS A 151 -14.98 15.52 20.06
CA LYS A 151 -15.51 14.26 19.52
C LYS A 151 -14.47 13.14 19.59
N MET A 152 -13.20 13.43 19.29
CA MET A 152 -12.13 12.44 19.35
C MET A 152 -11.90 11.98 20.79
N LEU A 153 -11.80 12.90 21.75
CA LEU A 153 -11.70 12.55 23.17
C LEU A 153 -12.83 11.58 23.58
N GLN A 154 -14.06 11.89 23.19
CA GLN A 154 -15.20 11.01 23.49
C GLN A 154 -15.10 9.65 22.80
N ARG A 155 -14.54 9.57 21.60
CA ARG A 155 -14.28 8.29 20.91
C ARG A 155 -13.27 7.45 21.69
N VAL A 156 -12.14 8.03 22.10
CA VAL A 156 -11.10 7.32 22.85
C VAL A 156 -11.63 6.87 24.22
N LEU A 157 -12.33 7.73 24.95
CA LEU A 157 -12.92 7.39 26.24
C LEU A 157 -13.89 6.19 26.15
N ARG A 158 -14.64 6.06 25.07
CA ARG A 158 -15.51 4.89 24.85
C ARG A 158 -14.75 3.59 24.55
N GLU A 159 -13.54 3.69 24.04
CA GLU A 159 -12.70 2.49 23.79
C GLU A 159 -11.95 2.02 25.06
N LEU A 160 -11.71 2.88 26.05
CA LEU A 160 -10.94 2.56 27.26
C LEU A 160 -11.45 1.31 28.01
N PRO A 161 -12.76 1.15 28.28
CA PRO A 161 -13.23 -0.06 28.97
C PRO A 161 -12.84 -1.33 28.23
N LYS A 162 -13.05 -1.39 26.92
CA LYS A 162 -12.72 -2.55 26.08
C LYS A 162 -11.22 -2.83 26.03
N LEU A 163 -10.39 -1.77 25.98
CA LEU A 163 -8.93 -1.90 26.00
C LEU A 163 -8.45 -2.38 27.38
N THR A 164 -9.10 -1.93 28.46
CA THR A 164 -8.83 -2.38 29.84
C THR A 164 -9.18 -3.86 30.00
N ASP A 165 -10.35 -4.28 29.52
CA ASP A 165 -10.76 -5.68 29.53
C ASP A 165 -9.80 -6.59 28.74
N ALA A 166 -9.21 -6.07 27.65
CA ALA A 166 -8.20 -6.81 26.89
C ALA A 166 -6.92 -7.03 27.71
N VAL A 167 -6.47 -6.01 28.48
CA VAL A 167 -5.33 -6.15 29.39
C VAL A 167 -5.63 -7.16 30.50
N VAL A 168 -6.83 -7.09 31.11
CA VAL A 168 -7.24 -8.05 32.16
C VAL A 168 -7.18 -9.47 31.60
N ARG A 169 -7.75 -9.72 30.44
CA ARG A 169 -7.70 -11.05 29.81
C ARG A 169 -6.28 -11.52 29.52
N ALA A 170 -5.41 -10.62 29.05
CA ALA A 170 -4.05 -10.98 28.71
C ALA A 170 -3.20 -11.28 29.96
N ASP A 171 -3.24 -10.42 30.97
CA ASP A 171 -2.32 -10.44 32.09
C ASP A 171 -2.84 -11.28 33.28
N ILE A 172 -4.16 -11.44 33.43
CA ILE A 172 -4.78 -12.16 34.52
C ILE A 172 -5.28 -13.54 34.07
N ASP A 173 -5.98 -13.60 32.93
CA ASP A 173 -6.59 -14.85 32.43
C ASP A 173 -5.65 -15.64 31.51
N GLY A 174 -4.50 -15.07 31.13
CA GLY A 174 -3.53 -15.68 30.21
C GLY A 174 -4.03 -15.83 28.76
N SER A 175 -5.08 -15.09 28.38
CA SER A 175 -5.70 -15.15 27.04
C SER A 175 -5.60 -13.83 26.28
N GLY A 176 -4.35 -13.46 25.93
CA GLY A 176 -4.08 -12.24 25.15
C GLY A 176 -4.68 -12.26 23.74
N SER A 177 -5.10 -11.11 23.28
CA SER A 177 -5.71 -10.92 21.95
C SER A 177 -4.88 -10.02 21.02
N TYR A 178 -3.73 -9.55 21.48
CA TYR A 178 -2.85 -8.69 20.68
C TYR A 178 -2.18 -9.49 19.56
N ASP A 179 -2.56 -9.19 18.34
CA ASP A 179 -1.98 -9.80 17.13
C ASP A 179 -1.08 -8.82 16.39
N VAL A 180 0.24 -8.98 16.56
CA VAL A 180 1.25 -8.16 15.87
C VAL A 180 1.12 -8.19 14.36
N THR A 181 0.58 -9.27 13.77
CA THR A 181 0.44 -9.42 12.31
C THR A 181 -0.66 -8.56 11.70
N THR A 182 -1.55 -8.03 12.55
CA THR A 182 -2.65 -7.14 12.18
C THR A 182 -2.42 -5.67 12.54
N THR A 183 -1.24 -5.35 13.07
CA THR A 183 -0.85 -3.95 13.36
C THR A 183 -0.68 -3.13 12.09
N GLY A 184 -0.76 -1.82 12.19
CA GLY A 184 -0.58 -0.91 11.05
C GLY A 184 0.77 -1.07 10.36
N ALA A 185 1.84 -1.32 11.12
CA ALA A 185 3.16 -1.60 10.57
C ALA A 185 3.20 -2.88 9.76
N ALA A 186 2.63 -3.97 10.29
CA ALA A 186 2.56 -5.26 9.59
C ALA A 186 1.75 -5.15 8.27
N GLU A 187 0.65 -4.43 8.29
CA GLU A 187 -0.17 -4.21 7.09
C GLU A 187 0.53 -3.31 6.05
N ALA A 188 1.24 -2.27 6.50
CA ALA A 188 2.06 -1.44 5.63
C ALA A 188 3.16 -2.27 4.94
N THR A 189 3.85 -3.13 5.68
CA THR A 189 4.86 -4.05 5.15
C THR A 189 4.25 -5.00 4.10
N LYS A 190 3.13 -5.67 4.43
CA LYS A 190 2.42 -6.56 3.48
C LYS A 190 2.04 -5.82 2.18
N ARG A 191 1.55 -4.57 2.29
CA ARG A 191 1.19 -3.75 1.13
C ARG A 191 2.41 -3.39 0.28
N THR A 192 3.52 -3.00 0.92
CA THR A 192 4.77 -2.67 0.22
C THR A 192 5.35 -3.89 -0.50
N THR A 193 5.37 -5.05 0.17
CA THR A 193 5.84 -6.31 -0.43
C THR A 193 4.98 -6.70 -1.64
N ARG A 194 3.64 -6.60 -1.53
CA ARG A 194 2.73 -6.87 -2.67
C ARG A 194 2.99 -5.92 -3.85
N LYS A 195 3.18 -4.62 -3.59
CA LYS A 195 3.51 -3.64 -4.64
C LYS A 195 4.86 -3.93 -5.30
N ALA A 196 5.89 -4.25 -4.51
CA ALA A 196 7.20 -4.62 -5.02
C ALA A 196 7.14 -5.90 -5.88
N THR A 197 6.45 -6.94 -5.41
CA THR A 197 6.23 -8.17 -6.18
C THR A 197 5.50 -7.91 -7.49
N ALA A 198 4.45 -7.09 -7.48
CA ALA A 198 3.72 -6.72 -8.69
C ALA A 198 4.59 -5.91 -9.67
N ALA A 199 5.40 -4.98 -9.18
CA ALA A 199 6.35 -4.22 -9.99
C ALA A 199 7.40 -5.13 -10.63
N THR A 200 7.99 -6.05 -9.86
CA THR A 200 8.98 -7.04 -10.36
C THR A 200 8.35 -7.93 -11.45
N LYS A 201 7.14 -8.45 -11.23
CA LYS A 201 6.42 -9.24 -12.25
C LYS A 201 6.17 -8.43 -13.53
N ARG A 202 5.78 -7.15 -13.39
CA ARG A 202 5.56 -6.28 -14.55
C ARG A 202 6.85 -6.02 -15.32
N THR A 203 7.97 -5.75 -14.64
CA THR A 203 9.28 -5.55 -15.27
C THR A 203 9.75 -6.81 -15.98
N ALA A 204 9.64 -7.99 -15.35
CA ALA A 204 9.97 -9.27 -15.96
C ALA A 204 9.13 -9.53 -17.24
N ARG A 205 7.81 -9.25 -17.16
CA ARG A 205 6.92 -9.37 -18.34
C ARG A 205 7.33 -8.43 -19.48
N GLN A 206 7.71 -7.21 -19.17
CA GLN A 206 8.23 -6.27 -20.19
C GLN A 206 9.54 -6.75 -20.82
N ALA A 207 10.46 -7.28 -20.00
CA ALA A 207 11.73 -7.83 -20.51
C ALA A 207 11.51 -8.99 -21.49
N ARG A 208 10.52 -9.85 -21.23
CA ARG A 208 10.19 -10.99 -22.09
C ARG A 208 9.67 -10.60 -23.48
N LYS A 209 9.21 -9.35 -23.66
CA LYS A 209 8.83 -8.83 -24.99
C LYS A 209 10.04 -8.60 -25.91
N VAL A 210 11.26 -8.66 -25.36
CA VAL A 210 12.48 -8.60 -26.19
C VAL A 210 12.74 -9.98 -26.81
N PRO A 211 13.00 -10.08 -28.11
CA PRO A 211 13.23 -11.33 -28.80
C PRO A 211 14.29 -12.19 -28.10
N GLY A 212 14.00 -13.46 -27.86
CA GLY A 212 14.91 -14.42 -27.24
C GLY A 212 14.99 -14.38 -25.71
N VAL A 213 14.54 -13.33 -25.04
CA VAL A 213 14.61 -13.22 -23.56
C VAL A 213 13.73 -14.27 -22.89
N ALA A 214 12.49 -14.47 -23.34
CA ALA A 214 11.60 -15.48 -22.79
C ALA A 214 12.19 -16.88 -22.92
N ARG A 215 12.80 -17.20 -24.07
CA ARG A 215 13.48 -18.47 -24.31
C ARG A 215 14.69 -18.67 -23.42
N ALA A 216 15.57 -17.67 -23.30
CA ALA A 216 16.75 -17.74 -22.43
C ALA A 216 16.35 -17.92 -20.97
N GLU A 217 15.34 -17.17 -20.49
CA GLU A 217 14.80 -17.30 -19.13
C GLU A 217 14.22 -18.70 -18.89
N GLY A 218 13.47 -19.25 -19.85
CA GLY A 218 12.90 -20.59 -19.77
C GLY A 218 13.99 -21.67 -19.69
N GLN A 219 15.06 -21.57 -20.51
CA GLN A 219 16.18 -22.49 -20.50
C GLN A 219 16.90 -22.50 -19.15
N VAL A 220 17.23 -21.31 -18.59
CA VAL A 220 17.88 -21.20 -17.28
C VAL A 220 17.00 -21.79 -16.18
N LYS A 221 15.72 -21.48 -16.17
CA LYS A 221 14.76 -22.01 -15.20
C LYS A 221 14.60 -23.53 -15.32
N GLY A 222 14.52 -24.06 -16.55
CA GLY A 222 14.38 -25.49 -16.81
C GLY A 222 15.61 -26.28 -16.40
N ALA A 223 16.80 -25.73 -16.62
CA ALA A 223 18.05 -26.35 -16.21
C ALA A 223 18.17 -26.55 -14.68
N ALA A 224 17.51 -25.71 -13.87
CA ALA A 224 17.48 -25.80 -12.42
C ALA A 224 16.18 -26.36 -11.84
N ALA A 225 15.15 -26.64 -12.68
CA ALA A 225 13.82 -27.01 -12.24
C ALA A 225 13.75 -28.43 -11.66
N SER A 226 12.91 -28.61 -10.65
CA SER A 226 12.36 -29.92 -10.24
C SER A 226 11.05 -30.20 -11.00
N GLU A 227 10.53 -31.42 -10.90
CA GLU A 227 9.22 -31.78 -11.49
C GLU A 227 8.09 -30.83 -11.06
N SER A 228 8.07 -30.49 -9.78
CA SER A 228 7.05 -29.60 -9.20
C SER A 228 7.08 -28.16 -9.73
N ASP A 229 8.19 -27.76 -10.34
CA ASP A 229 8.35 -26.43 -10.92
C ASP A 229 7.84 -26.36 -12.38
N LEU A 230 7.55 -27.51 -13.00
CA LEU A 230 7.10 -27.57 -14.39
C LEU A 230 5.65 -27.09 -14.53
N PRO A 231 5.28 -26.51 -15.69
CA PRO A 231 3.91 -26.10 -15.98
C PRO A 231 2.94 -27.28 -16.16
N ILE A 232 3.45 -28.48 -16.36
CA ILE A 232 2.69 -29.72 -16.50
C ILE A 232 2.82 -30.51 -15.21
N ALA A 233 1.74 -30.66 -14.47
CA ALA A 233 1.72 -31.40 -13.21
C ALA A 233 1.99 -32.89 -13.41
N ARG A 234 2.76 -33.50 -12.50
CA ARG A 234 3.14 -34.91 -12.52
C ARG A 234 3.84 -35.33 -13.83
N TYR A 235 4.69 -34.43 -14.34
CA TYR A 235 5.38 -34.54 -15.63
C TYR A 235 6.07 -35.88 -15.81
N ASP A 236 6.83 -36.32 -14.83
CA ASP A 236 7.67 -37.54 -14.90
C ASP A 236 6.84 -38.83 -14.94
N LYS A 237 5.55 -38.77 -14.58
CA LYS A 237 4.61 -39.91 -14.59
C LYS A 237 3.77 -39.99 -15.86
N LEU A 238 3.84 -38.98 -16.72
CA LEU A 238 3.07 -38.92 -17.96
C LEU A 238 3.83 -39.59 -19.12
N THR A 239 3.08 -40.19 -20.05
CA THR A 239 3.62 -40.66 -21.31
C THR A 239 4.06 -39.50 -22.20
N ALA A 240 4.85 -39.79 -23.23
CA ALA A 240 5.31 -38.76 -24.16
C ALA A 240 4.12 -38.16 -24.96
N GLU A 241 3.09 -38.95 -25.27
CA GLU A 241 1.88 -38.52 -25.94
C GLU A 241 1.07 -37.56 -25.06
N GLU A 242 0.83 -37.93 -23.81
CA GLU A 242 0.09 -37.07 -22.85
C GLU A 242 0.78 -35.72 -22.60
N ILE A 243 2.11 -35.71 -22.61
CA ILE A 243 2.87 -34.47 -22.52
C ILE A 243 2.75 -33.66 -23.80
N ALA A 244 2.92 -34.33 -24.99
CA ALA A 244 2.90 -33.66 -26.27
C ALA A 244 1.57 -32.93 -26.54
N GLU A 245 0.44 -33.49 -26.10
CA GLU A 245 -0.89 -32.85 -26.18
C GLU A 245 -0.95 -31.56 -25.34
N ARG A 246 -0.32 -31.54 -24.16
CA ARG A 246 -0.36 -30.40 -23.26
C ARG A 246 0.65 -29.29 -23.62
N LEU A 247 1.64 -29.59 -24.45
CA LEU A 247 2.63 -28.60 -24.89
C LEU A 247 2.01 -27.45 -25.68
N ASN A 248 0.91 -27.69 -26.38
CA ASN A 248 0.24 -26.67 -27.21
C ASN A 248 -0.26 -25.47 -26.41
N GLU A 249 -0.61 -25.67 -25.13
CA GLU A 249 -1.13 -24.61 -24.26
C GLU A 249 -0.02 -23.76 -23.62
N LEU A 250 1.24 -24.17 -23.78
CA LEU A 250 2.37 -23.54 -23.09
C LEU A 250 2.85 -22.29 -23.82
N SER A 251 3.32 -21.33 -23.04
CA SER A 251 4.05 -20.15 -23.54
C SER A 251 5.45 -20.52 -24.03
N GLN A 252 6.08 -19.64 -24.82
CA GLN A 252 7.47 -19.87 -25.31
C GLN A 252 8.49 -20.03 -24.16
N ILE A 253 8.27 -19.33 -23.03
CA ILE A 253 9.10 -19.52 -21.82
C ILE A 253 8.89 -20.91 -21.21
N ASP A 254 7.63 -21.38 -21.14
CA ASP A 254 7.31 -22.67 -20.56
C ASP A 254 7.78 -23.82 -21.47
N LEU A 255 7.61 -23.69 -22.78
CA LEU A 255 8.20 -24.63 -23.75
C LEU A 255 9.72 -24.73 -23.61
N ALA A 256 10.42 -23.59 -23.45
CA ALA A 256 11.86 -23.56 -23.24
C ALA A 256 12.27 -24.19 -21.90
N LYS A 257 11.44 -24.00 -20.85
CA LYS A 257 11.64 -24.61 -19.53
C LYS A 257 11.51 -26.13 -19.58
N VAL A 258 10.45 -26.62 -20.23
CA VAL A 258 10.22 -28.07 -20.41
C VAL A 258 11.32 -28.70 -21.28
N ASP A 259 11.75 -28.05 -22.37
CA ASP A 259 12.86 -28.49 -23.20
C ASP A 259 14.15 -28.68 -22.39
N ALA A 260 14.53 -27.69 -21.59
CA ALA A 260 15.74 -27.78 -20.79
C ALA A 260 15.66 -28.87 -19.70
N TYR A 261 14.49 -29.05 -19.10
CA TYR A 261 14.23 -30.11 -18.13
C TYR A 261 14.32 -31.50 -18.80
N GLU A 262 13.63 -31.69 -19.93
CA GLU A 262 13.59 -32.97 -20.67
C GLU A 262 14.96 -33.38 -21.16
N ARG A 263 15.77 -32.45 -21.71
CA ARG A 263 17.16 -32.72 -22.16
C ARG A 263 18.09 -33.18 -21.04
N ARG A 264 17.84 -32.68 -19.84
CA ARG A 264 18.65 -33.07 -18.65
C ARG A 264 18.21 -34.42 -18.08
N GLY A 265 16.91 -34.74 -18.23
CA GLY A 265 16.28 -35.92 -17.64
C GLY A 265 16.10 -37.05 -18.63
N GLN A 266 14.84 -37.33 -19.00
CA GLN A 266 14.51 -38.53 -19.81
C GLN A 266 14.84 -38.39 -21.30
N ASN A 267 15.07 -37.18 -21.78
CA ASN A 267 15.49 -36.87 -23.15
C ASN A 267 14.61 -37.52 -24.26
N ARG A 268 13.29 -37.54 -24.04
CA ARG A 268 12.30 -38.18 -24.95
C ARG A 268 12.23 -37.44 -26.27
N SER A 269 12.63 -38.09 -27.38
CA SER A 269 12.67 -37.45 -28.71
C SER A 269 11.34 -36.94 -29.22
N THR A 270 10.24 -37.64 -28.92
CA THR A 270 8.86 -37.23 -29.28
C THR A 270 8.51 -35.87 -28.68
N ILE A 271 8.83 -35.66 -27.37
CA ILE A 271 8.57 -34.39 -26.66
C ILE A 271 9.44 -33.28 -27.23
N LEU A 272 10.75 -33.54 -27.38
CA LEU A 272 11.70 -32.56 -27.91
C LEU A 272 11.37 -32.17 -29.35
N GLY A 273 10.95 -33.14 -30.18
CA GLY A 273 10.47 -32.90 -31.54
C GLY A 273 9.21 -32.02 -31.57
N ARG A 274 8.24 -32.31 -30.70
CA ARG A 274 7.02 -31.50 -30.60
C ARG A 274 7.31 -30.10 -30.13
N ILE A 275 8.17 -29.92 -29.12
CA ILE A 275 8.62 -28.60 -28.67
C ILE A 275 9.33 -27.84 -29.81
N GLY A 276 10.15 -28.53 -30.60
CA GLY A 276 10.80 -27.95 -31.78
C GLY A 276 9.80 -27.37 -32.78
N THR A 277 8.69 -28.08 -33.03
CA THR A 277 7.62 -27.61 -33.92
C THR A 277 6.87 -26.40 -33.34
N LEU A 278 6.57 -26.40 -32.02
CA LEU A 278 5.84 -25.33 -31.35
C LEU A 278 6.70 -24.08 -31.07
N ARG A 279 8.00 -24.17 -31.22
CA ARG A 279 8.94 -23.03 -31.13
C ARG A 279 8.98 -22.18 -32.40
N THR A 280 7.91 -22.12 -33.13
CA THR A 280 7.75 -21.17 -34.24
C THR A 280 7.84 -19.75 -33.73
N SER A 281 8.22 -18.84 -34.60
CA SER A 281 8.28 -17.40 -34.23
C SER A 281 6.88 -16.91 -33.84
N GLU A 282 6.78 -16.30 -32.67
CA GLU A 282 5.57 -15.56 -32.28
C GLU A 282 5.17 -14.55 -33.38
N PRO A 283 3.88 -14.23 -33.55
CA PRO A 283 3.44 -13.22 -34.53
C PRO A 283 4.20 -11.88 -34.39
N TRP A 284 4.56 -11.55 -33.16
CA TRP A 284 5.53 -10.49 -32.84
C TRP A 284 6.18 -10.78 -31.47
N PRO A 285 7.36 -10.20 -31.16
CA PRO A 285 8.05 -10.46 -29.90
C PRO A 285 7.18 -10.18 -28.68
N GLY A 286 7.07 -11.16 -27.79
CA GLY A 286 6.29 -11.08 -26.54
C GLY A 286 4.79 -11.27 -26.73
N TYR A 287 4.36 -11.80 -27.83
CA TYR A 287 2.95 -12.12 -28.10
C TYR A 287 2.34 -13.01 -26.99
N ASP A 288 3.04 -14.04 -26.57
CA ASP A 288 2.59 -14.97 -25.54
C ASP A 288 2.42 -14.35 -24.14
N GLU A 289 3.02 -13.20 -23.91
CA GLU A 289 2.85 -12.43 -22.66
C GLU A 289 1.62 -11.52 -22.68
N LEU A 290 0.95 -11.39 -23.82
CA LEU A 290 -0.24 -10.56 -23.98
C LEU A 290 -1.50 -11.31 -23.57
N THR A 291 -2.42 -10.59 -22.91
CA THR A 291 -3.80 -11.05 -22.67
C THR A 291 -4.59 -11.03 -23.97
N ALA A 292 -5.71 -11.76 -24.03
CA ALA A 292 -6.58 -11.72 -25.19
C ALA A 292 -7.04 -10.30 -25.55
N ALA A 293 -7.34 -9.47 -24.57
CA ALA A 293 -7.73 -8.07 -24.79
C ALA A 293 -6.60 -7.21 -25.39
N GLU A 294 -5.35 -7.40 -24.93
CA GLU A 294 -4.19 -6.71 -25.49
C GLU A 294 -3.92 -7.13 -26.95
N VAL A 295 -4.07 -8.43 -27.27
CA VAL A 295 -3.95 -8.90 -28.67
C VAL A 295 -5.07 -8.34 -29.54
N GLN A 296 -6.30 -8.31 -29.06
CA GLN A 296 -7.44 -7.73 -29.77
C GLN A 296 -7.21 -6.24 -30.08
N ALA A 297 -6.67 -5.47 -29.13
CA ALA A 297 -6.34 -4.07 -29.37
C ALA A 297 -5.27 -3.88 -30.45
N VAL A 298 -4.24 -4.74 -30.47
CA VAL A 298 -3.20 -4.70 -31.53
C VAL A 298 -3.77 -5.11 -32.88
N LEU A 299 -4.68 -6.07 -32.95
CA LEU A 299 -5.34 -6.50 -34.17
C LEU A 299 -6.20 -5.39 -34.77
N ALA A 300 -6.95 -4.65 -33.94
CA ALA A 300 -7.79 -3.53 -34.38
C ALA A 300 -7.03 -2.36 -35.03
N GLU A 301 -5.72 -2.26 -34.76
CA GLU A 301 -4.82 -1.27 -35.36
C GLU A 301 -3.89 -1.87 -36.45
N GLY A 302 -4.03 -3.19 -36.70
CA GLY A 302 -3.14 -3.94 -37.57
C GLY A 302 -3.68 -4.12 -39.00
N ASP A 303 -2.92 -4.87 -39.78
CA ASP A 303 -3.23 -5.29 -41.15
C ASP A 303 -3.67 -6.76 -41.21
N ASP A 304 -4.15 -7.19 -42.37
CA ASP A 304 -4.63 -8.55 -42.64
C ASP A 304 -3.52 -9.61 -42.49
N ASP A 305 -2.28 -9.25 -42.80
CA ASP A 305 -1.13 -10.15 -42.65
C ASP A 305 -0.95 -10.51 -41.16
N ARG A 306 -1.08 -9.51 -40.30
CA ARG A 306 -0.97 -9.70 -38.86
C ARG A 306 -2.14 -10.56 -38.31
N ALA A 307 -3.36 -10.31 -38.77
CA ALA A 307 -4.52 -11.12 -38.39
C ALA A 307 -4.37 -12.57 -38.86
N THR A 308 -3.82 -12.80 -40.06
CA THR A 308 -3.54 -14.12 -40.59
C THR A 308 -2.47 -14.84 -39.77
N GLN A 309 -1.37 -14.18 -39.41
CA GLN A 309 -0.31 -14.74 -38.57
C GLN A 309 -0.83 -15.11 -37.17
N VAL A 310 -1.61 -14.23 -36.54
CA VAL A 310 -2.21 -14.46 -35.24
C VAL A 310 -3.17 -15.66 -35.29
N ARG A 311 -4.03 -15.75 -36.31
CA ARG A 311 -4.96 -16.87 -36.46
C ARG A 311 -4.23 -18.19 -36.61
N ALA A 312 -3.18 -18.25 -37.44
CA ALA A 312 -2.39 -19.47 -37.63
C ALA A 312 -1.68 -19.85 -36.33
N TYR A 313 -1.02 -18.91 -35.67
CA TYR A 313 -0.31 -19.14 -34.41
C TYR A 313 -1.25 -19.64 -33.30
N GLU A 314 -2.41 -18.99 -33.11
CA GLU A 314 -3.37 -19.39 -32.06
C GLU A 314 -3.89 -20.79 -32.25
N ARG A 315 -4.15 -21.22 -33.50
CA ARG A 315 -4.63 -22.58 -33.81
C ARG A 315 -3.63 -23.67 -33.43
N ASP A 316 -2.35 -23.37 -33.57
CA ASP A 316 -1.28 -24.32 -33.25
C ASP A 316 -0.85 -24.27 -31.78
N HIS A 317 -1.23 -23.20 -31.02
CA HIS A 317 -0.81 -22.95 -29.65
C HIS A 317 -1.99 -22.84 -28.69
N LYS A 318 -2.17 -21.67 -28.05
CA LYS A 318 -3.13 -21.46 -26.95
C LYS A 318 -4.61 -21.54 -27.35
N ASN A 319 -4.92 -21.47 -28.65
CA ASN A 319 -6.26 -21.57 -29.19
C ASN A 319 -7.31 -20.68 -28.48
N ARG A 320 -6.90 -19.44 -28.14
CA ARG A 320 -7.73 -18.49 -27.40
C ARG A 320 -8.93 -18.04 -28.24
N ALA A 321 -10.11 -18.54 -27.95
CA ALA A 321 -11.33 -18.29 -28.74
C ALA A 321 -11.65 -16.80 -28.96
N GLY A 322 -11.34 -15.93 -27.96
CA GLY A 322 -11.54 -14.48 -28.10
C GLY A 322 -10.59 -13.85 -29.10
N VAL A 323 -9.35 -14.33 -29.19
CA VAL A 323 -8.33 -13.84 -30.13
C VAL A 323 -8.66 -14.32 -31.55
N LEU A 324 -9.02 -15.60 -31.71
CA LEU A 324 -9.42 -16.17 -33.01
C LEU A 324 -10.60 -15.43 -33.61
N ARG A 325 -11.65 -15.16 -32.83
CA ARG A 325 -12.80 -14.36 -33.30
C ARG A 325 -12.42 -12.93 -33.70
N ALA A 326 -11.45 -12.33 -32.99
CA ALA A 326 -10.98 -11.00 -33.35
C ALA A 326 -10.21 -11.03 -34.69
N ALA A 327 -9.27 -11.97 -34.83
CA ALA A 327 -8.54 -12.14 -36.09
C ALA A 327 -9.47 -12.44 -37.29
N GLU A 328 -10.50 -13.27 -37.11
CA GLU A 328 -11.49 -13.55 -38.13
C GLU A 328 -12.34 -12.33 -38.50
N ARG A 329 -12.68 -11.46 -37.54
CA ARG A 329 -13.40 -10.20 -37.84
C ARG A 329 -12.57 -9.26 -38.68
N GLU A 330 -11.28 -9.06 -38.34
CA GLU A 330 -10.41 -8.22 -39.13
C GLU A 330 -10.27 -8.73 -40.57
N LEU A 331 -10.06 -10.04 -40.75
CA LEU A 331 -10.02 -10.69 -42.09
C LEU A 331 -11.33 -10.65 -42.85
N SER A 332 -12.49 -10.44 -42.19
CA SER A 332 -13.79 -10.35 -42.82
C SER A 332 -14.17 -8.92 -43.22
N ASN A 333 -13.52 -7.92 -42.64
CA ASN A 333 -13.76 -6.50 -42.87
C ASN A 333 -12.85 -5.93 -43.97
N ALA A 334 -11.92 -6.73 -44.48
CA ALA A 334 -11.02 -6.43 -45.58
C ALA A 334 -11.63 -6.90 -46.91
#